data_57a3c201c5823d2ff9211ba21b249f4b
#
_entry.id   57a3c201c5823d2ff9211ba21b249f4b
#
_cell.length_a   1.000
_cell.length_b   1.000
_cell.length_c   1.000
_cell.angle_alpha   90.00
_cell.angle_beta   90.00
_cell.angle_gamma   90.00
#
_symmetry.space_group_name_H-M   'P 1'
#
loop_
_entity.id
_entity.type
_entity.pdbx_description
1 polymer ?
#
loop_
_entity_poly.entity_id
_entity_poly.type
_entity_poly.pdbx_seq_one_letter_code
_entity_poly.pdbx_strand_id
1 'polypeptide(L)'
;DRAQRDLAIMTWFTGRKKSMLSDFVVTTVDHVLFSSMRAPHLALRHLGLSRKIVVVDEVHSYSTYMNNYLERALTWLASYGVPVILLSATLSEARCASFADAYRRGLRLMAGEKVPKKPSPNAVSMPFPSLATVSRDGMEVTHVEATGRSSRVRIERLGKDDSLTVLLGNALADGGCALVVRNTVRRAQETYEQLREVFGEDVSLNHARFTISDRLARDADLLRRFGSPRRRPKRPHRAIVVATQVVEQSLDVDFDLLITDLAPIDLILQRMGRLHRHRRTRPKGLSHPVCYIDWLPSASNPDPRVEPGAETIYGEHDMLLTAAALNGVLADDALVAVPDDVRELVEAVYGDGVEVPAPWAEALEQAREKARKKERDSTKASKAFLLNEPVMRRKTASLVGWLQTIADDSEEGKAQVRDGEDSLEVILLERRYTGGQEELCTLSSALGASSSIIPVDRIPDRSVVRAMAMSEVRLPPRFTNSSMIDRVLDELEESCFFAAWQACPDLRGRLFLPLTDGRAQLAGVTVEY
;
A
#
# COMPACT_ATOMS: atom_id res chain seq x y z
N ASP A 1 38.52 7.91 19.69
CA ASP A 1 38.21 6.53 19.54
C ASP A 1 37.25 6.33 18.34
N ARG A 2 37.52 5.33 17.46
CA ARG A 2 36.80 5.14 16.19
C ARG A 2 35.32 4.81 16.43
N ALA A 3 35.00 3.95 17.40
CA ALA A 3 33.64 3.58 17.76
C ALA A 3 32.81 4.77 18.27
N GLN A 4 33.40 5.69 19.02
CA GLN A 4 32.71 6.90 19.47
C GLN A 4 32.47 7.90 18.33
N ARG A 5 33.40 7.97 17.35
CA ARG A 5 33.21 8.79 16.14
C ARG A 5 32.12 8.20 15.25
N ASP A 6 32.12 6.89 15.06
CA ASP A 6 31.11 6.19 14.27
C ASP A 6 29.73 6.34 14.91
N LEU A 7 29.63 6.24 16.24
CA LEU A 7 28.38 6.48 16.99
C LEU A 7 27.92 7.96 16.87
N ALA A 8 28.84 8.91 16.95
CA ALA A 8 28.52 10.33 16.79
C ALA A 8 28.07 10.67 15.36
N ILE A 9 28.70 10.06 14.35
CA ILE A 9 28.28 10.18 12.95
C ILE A 9 26.89 9.58 12.75
N MET A 10 26.65 8.37 13.27
CA MET A 10 25.33 7.73 13.24
C MET A 10 24.26 8.61 13.89
N THR A 11 24.55 9.19 15.05
CA THR A 11 23.63 10.10 15.77
C THR A 11 23.34 11.38 14.96
N TRP A 12 24.31 11.88 14.18
CA TRP A 12 24.09 13.04 13.31
C TRP A 12 23.08 12.75 12.19
N PHE A 13 23.04 11.51 11.67
CA PHE A 13 22.08 11.07 10.65
C PHE A 13 20.72 10.67 11.20
N THR A 14 20.53 10.50 12.51
CA THR A 14 19.26 10.13 13.12
C THR A 14 18.21 11.25 13.10
N GLY A 15 18.60 12.49 12.77
CA GLY A 15 17.63 13.58 12.54
C GLY A 15 16.76 13.28 11.30
N ARG A 16 15.42 13.33 11.46
CA ARG A 16 14.42 13.03 10.41
C ARG A 16 14.74 13.61 9.03
N LYS A 17 15.46 14.74 8.97
CA LYS A 17 15.76 15.46 7.72
C LYS A 17 17.09 15.10 7.09
N LYS A 18 18.06 14.57 7.86
CA LYS A 18 19.43 14.30 7.42
C LYS A 18 19.65 12.86 6.97
N SER A 19 18.73 11.94 7.29
CA SER A 19 18.83 10.52 6.94
C SER A 19 19.01 10.29 5.43
N MET A 20 18.44 11.15 4.59
CA MET A 20 18.58 11.09 3.13
C MET A 20 20.02 11.36 2.64
N LEU A 21 20.90 11.90 3.46
CA LEU A 21 22.33 12.15 3.14
C LEU A 21 23.21 10.92 3.37
N SER A 22 22.71 9.87 4.04
CA SER A 22 23.45 8.62 4.23
C SER A 22 23.73 7.93 2.89
N ASP A 23 24.80 7.17 2.77
CA ASP A 23 25.17 6.46 1.54
C ASP A 23 24.10 5.46 1.12
N PHE A 24 23.53 4.71 2.08
CA PHE A 24 22.43 3.78 1.89
C PHE A 24 21.20 4.25 2.67
N VAL A 25 20.07 4.33 1.98
CA VAL A 25 18.80 4.76 2.57
C VAL A 25 17.71 3.79 2.16
N VAL A 26 16.97 3.26 3.13
CA VAL A 26 15.71 2.54 2.91
C VAL A 26 14.59 3.38 3.50
N THR A 27 13.63 3.75 2.69
CA THR A 27 12.57 4.69 3.07
C THR A 27 11.28 4.40 2.29
N THR A 28 10.18 5.06 2.66
CA THR A 28 8.96 5.02 1.84
C THR A 28 9.15 5.86 0.56
N VAL A 29 8.42 5.51 -0.49
CA VAL A 29 8.45 6.23 -1.77
C VAL A 29 8.13 7.72 -1.60
N ASP A 30 7.32 8.06 -0.61
CA ASP A 30 6.93 9.45 -0.31
C ASP A 30 8.15 10.39 -0.23
N HIS A 31 9.27 9.93 0.34
CA HIS A 31 10.51 10.70 0.39
C HIS A 31 11.11 11.01 -0.98
N VAL A 32 10.95 10.11 -1.96
CA VAL A 32 11.35 10.36 -3.35
C VAL A 32 10.35 11.31 -4.01
N LEU A 33 9.05 11.10 -3.83
CA LEU A 33 8.01 11.95 -4.40
C LEU A 33 8.07 13.39 -3.89
N PHE A 34 8.39 13.60 -2.61
CA PHE A 34 8.62 14.94 -2.05
C PHE A 34 9.75 15.71 -2.76
N SER A 35 10.67 15.04 -3.47
CA SER A 35 11.68 15.75 -4.27
C SER A 35 11.10 16.43 -5.51
N SER A 36 9.90 16.07 -5.91
CA SER A 36 9.18 16.65 -7.04
C SER A 36 8.08 17.65 -6.65
N MET A 37 8.00 17.96 -5.37
CA MET A 37 6.98 18.85 -4.81
C MET A 37 7.59 20.16 -4.30
N ARG A 38 6.79 21.21 -4.25
CA ARG A 38 7.11 22.46 -3.57
C ARG A 38 6.98 22.24 -2.06
N ALA A 39 7.97 21.63 -1.45
CA ALA A 39 7.95 21.23 -0.05
C ALA A 39 9.19 21.78 0.69
N PRO A 40 9.13 21.94 2.04
CA PRO A 40 10.26 22.34 2.83
C PRO A 40 11.48 21.40 2.66
N HIS A 41 12.67 21.94 2.80
CA HIS A 41 13.94 21.20 2.72
C HIS A 41 14.24 20.53 1.37
N LEU A 42 13.69 21.04 0.28
CA LEU A 42 13.84 20.50 -1.07
C LEU A 42 15.31 20.36 -1.48
N ALA A 43 16.17 21.35 -1.19
CA ALA A 43 17.61 21.31 -1.47
C ALA A 43 18.29 20.09 -0.86
N LEU A 44 17.95 19.77 0.38
CA LEU A 44 18.55 18.63 1.09
C LEU A 44 18.14 17.30 0.46
N ARG A 45 16.86 17.18 0.01
CA ARG A 45 16.36 16.00 -0.68
C ARG A 45 17.05 15.79 -2.03
N HIS A 46 17.16 16.85 -2.84
CA HIS A 46 17.86 16.79 -4.12
C HIS A 46 19.35 16.44 -3.94
N LEU A 47 20.04 17.08 -2.96
CA LEU A 47 21.41 16.74 -2.63
C LEU A 47 21.54 15.27 -2.21
N GLY A 48 20.63 14.79 -1.37
CA GLY A 48 20.62 13.41 -0.90
C GLY A 48 20.42 12.39 -2.02
N LEU A 49 19.60 12.70 -3.03
CA LEU A 49 19.29 11.81 -4.14
C LEU A 49 20.31 11.89 -5.29
N SER A 50 20.93 13.06 -5.53
CA SER A 50 21.75 13.33 -6.72
C SER A 50 23.00 12.45 -6.89
N ARG A 51 23.40 11.69 -5.87
CA ARG A 51 24.59 10.80 -5.88
C ARG A 51 24.24 9.34 -5.62
N LYS A 52 22.99 8.94 -5.75
CA LYS A 52 22.52 7.59 -5.44
C LYS A 52 22.03 6.88 -6.70
N ILE A 53 21.94 5.58 -6.61
CA ILE A 53 21.05 4.77 -7.46
C ILE A 53 19.73 4.71 -6.72
N VAL A 54 18.64 5.12 -7.39
CA VAL A 54 17.30 5.13 -6.79
C VAL A 54 16.55 3.88 -7.26
N VAL A 55 16.11 3.07 -6.32
CA VAL A 55 15.27 1.89 -6.59
C VAL A 55 13.88 2.19 -6.03
N VAL A 56 12.87 2.10 -6.87
CA VAL A 56 11.46 2.30 -6.49
C VAL A 56 10.72 1.00 -6.76
N ASP A 57 10.14 0.44 -5.70
CA ASP A 57 9.43 -0.83 -5.76
C ASP A 57 7.92 -0.63 -5.83
N GLU A 58 7.20 -1.60 -6.40
CA GLU A 58 5.74 -1.67 -6.51
C GLU A 58 5.11 -0.41 -7.17
N VAL A 59 5.74 0.10 -8.25
CA VAL A 59 5.29 1.35 -8.90
C VAL A 59 3.89 1.28 -9.52
N HIS A 60 3.33 0.09 -9.73
CA HIS A 60 1.97 -0.11 -10.22
C HIS A 60 0.90 0.33 -9.21
N SER A 61 1.20 0.31 -7.91
CA SER A 61 0.25 0.60 -6.84
C SER A 61 -0.03 2.10 -6.65
N TYR A 62 0.58 2.98 -7.47
CA TYR A 62 0.48 4.43 -7.27
C TYR A 62 -0.73 5.02 -7.97
N SER A 63 -1.45 5.91 -7.24
CA SER A 63 -2.55 6.69 -7.81
C SER A 63 -2.07 7.64 -8.90
N THR A 64 -2.98 8.16 -9.73
CA THR A 64 -2.67 9.20 -10.73
C THR A 64 -1.98 10.41 -10.09
N TYR A 65 -2.39 10.81 -8.90
CA TYR A 65 -1.77 11.88 -8.12
C TYR A 65 -0.29 11.62 -7.84
N MET A 66 0.03 10.44 -7.31
CA MET A 66 1.41 10.01 -7.02
C MET A 66 2.24 9.85 -8.30
N ASN A 67 1.64 9.35 -9.38
CA ASN A 67 2.32 9.16 -10.65
C ASN A 67 2.78 10.48 -11.26
N ASN A 68 2.01 11.56 -11.15
CA ASN A 68 2.42 12.89 -11.60
C ASN A 68 3.68 13.38 -10.88
N TYR A 69 3.83 13.08 -9.59
CA TYR A 69 5.05 13.39 -8.83
C TYR A 69 6.20 12.45 -9.18
N LEU A 70 5.94 11.16 -9.39
CA LEU A 70 6.97 10.22 -9.81
C LEU A 70 7.55 10.60 -11.17
N GLU A 71 6.73 10.93 -12.16
CA GLU A 71 7.18 11.41 -13.48
C GLU A 71 8.06 12.66 -13.35
N ARG A 72 7.67 13.60 -12.50
CA ARG A 72 8.47 14.78 -12.22
C ARG A 72 9.77 14.47 -11.48
N ALA A 73 9.75 13.54 -10.53
CA ALA A 73 10.94 13.07 -9.84
C ALA A 73 11.91 12.38 -10.81
N LEU A 74 11.40 11.52 -11.71
CA LEU A 74 12.18 10.89 -12.77
C LEU A 74 12.87 11.92 -13.68
N THR A 75 12.14 12.98 -14.07
CA THR A 75 12.71 14.07 -14.88
C THR A 75 13.87 14.77 -14.14
N TRP A 76 13.72 15.05 -12.84
CA TRP A 76 14.76 15.66 -12.02
C TRP A 76 15.96 14.73 -11.81
N LEU A 77 15.73 13.49 -11.42
CA LEU A 77 16.78 12.48 -11.21
C LEU A 77 17.60 12.27 -12.48
N ALA A 78 16.94 12.12 -13.62
CA ALA A 78 17.60 12.00 -14.92
C ALA A 78 18.42 13.24 -15.28
N SER A 79 17.95 14.44 -14.94
CA SER A 79 18.70 15.70 -15.18
C SER A 79 19.99 15.79 -14.34
N TYR A 80 20.11 15.00 -13.27
CA TYR A 80 21.34 14.84 -12.48
C TYR A 80 22.19 13.66 -12.94
N GLY A 81 21.71 12.86 -13.91
CA GLY A 81 22.37 11.62 -14.32
C GLY A 81 22.22 10.49 -13.30
N VAL A 82 21.23 10.54 -12.43
CA VAL A 82 20.95 9.53 -11.41
C VAL A 82 20.32 8.32 -12.05
N PRO A 83 20.91 7.11 -11.94
CA PRO A 83 20.27 5.87 -12.40
C PRO A 83 19.04 5.56 -11.55
N VAL A 84 17.95 5.17 -12.21
CA VAL A 84 16.70 4.79 -11.55
C VAL A 84 16.29 3.40 -11.99
N ILE A 85 15.90 2.56 -11.05
CA ILE A 85 15.34 1.23 -11.27
C ILE A 85 13.91 1.24 -10.75
N LEU A 86 12.93 0.97 -11.62
CA LEU A 86 11.53 0.80 -11.26
C LEU A 86 11.20 -0.69 -11.28
N LEU A 87 10.63 -1.19 -10.21
CA LEU A 87 10.21 -2.58 -10.08
C LEU A 87 8.68 -2.66 -10.04
N SER A 88 8.11 -3.58 -10.78
CA SER A 88 6.66 -3.79 -10.83
C SER A 88 6.33 -5.20 -11.32
N ALA A 89 5.26 -5.78 -10.75
CA ALA A 89 4.71 -7.04 -11.23
C ALA A 89 3.64 -6.84 -12.34
N THR A 90 2.93 -5.70 -12.33
CA THR A 90 1.68 -5.51 -13.09
C THR A 90 1.59 -4.13 -13.75
N LEU A 91 2.71 -3.57 -14.23
CA LEU A 91 2.74 -2.24 -14.86
C LEU A 91 2.23 -2.32 -16.30
N SER A 92 1.21 -1.51 -16.68
CA SER A 92 0.73 -1.41 -18.06
C SER A 92 1.75 -0.77 -19.00
N GLU A 93 1.68 -1.11 -20.29
CA GLU A 93 2.57 -0.55 -21.33
C GLU A 93 2.49 0.97 -21.40
N ALA A 94 1.29 1.51 -21.33
CA ALA A 94 1.06 2.96 -21.34
C ALA A 94 1.74 3.65 -20.13
N ARG A 95 1.67 3.05 -18.95
CA ARG A 95 2.30 3.59 -17.75
C ARG A 95 3.84 3.49 -17.82
N CYS A 96 4.35 2.37 -18.33
CA CYS A 96 5.78 2.21 -18.55
C CYS A 96 6.31 3.25 -19.54
N ALA A 97 5.60 3.46 -20.66
CA ALA A 97 5.96 4.47 -21.65
C ALA A 97 5.96 5.90 -21.07
N SER A 98 5.02 6.22 -20.18
CA SER A 98 4.97 7.53 -19.49
C SER A 98 6.19 7.74 -18.59
N PHE A 99 6.56 6.76 -17.78
CA PHE A 99 7.75 6.84 -16.93
C PHE A 99 9.05 6.93 -17.75
N ALA A 100 9.14 6.14 -18.83
CA ALA A 100 10.26 6.18 -19.76
C ALA A 100 10.41 7.56 -20.41
N ASP A 101 9.30 8.17 -20.86
CA ASP A 101 9.32 9.51 -21.47
C ASP A 101 9.75 10.58 -20.44
N ALA A 102 9.24 10.50 -19.21
CA ALA A 102 9.62 11.43 -18.15
C ALA A 102 11.13 11.35 -17.83
N TYR A 103 11.70 10.14 -17.73
CA TYR A 103 13.12 9.97 -17.49
C TYR A 103 13.96 10.44 -18.68
N ARG A 104 13.61 10.04 -19.92
CA ARG A 104 14.28 10.46 -21.15
C ARG A 104 14.26 11.98 -21.32
N ARG A 105 13.15 12.62 -20.92
CA ARG A 105 13.03 14.08 -20.89
C ARG A 105 14.13 14.72 -20.05
N GLY A 106 14.36 14.20 -18.84
CA GLY A 106 15.44 14.68 -17.96
C GLY A 106 16.83 14.49 -18.56
N LEU A 107 17.11 13.35 -19.19
CA LEU A 107 18.39 13.07 -19.88
C LEU A 107 18.65 14.06 -21.04
N ARG A 108 17.61 14.37 -21.82
CA ARG A 108 17.72 15.36 -22.92
C ARG A 108 17.95 16.79 -22.40
N LEU A 109 17.25 17.17 -21.32
CA LEU A 109 17.49 18.44 -20.65
C LEU A 109 18.94 18.54 -20.17
N MET A 110 19.48 17.49 -19.55
CA MET A 110 20.89 17.43 -19.14
C MET A 110 21.86 17.62 -20.32
N ALA A 111 21.53 17.05 -21.47
CA ALA A 111 22.31 17.22 -22.70
C ALA A 111 22.16 18.61 -23.36
N GLY A 112 21.28 19.46 -22.85
CA GLY A 112 21.00 20.80 -23.41
C GLY A 112 20.10 20.78 -24.66
N GLU A 113 19.38 19.68 -24.87
CA GLU A 113 18.49 19.52 -26.00
C GLU A 113 17.13 20.21 -25.76
N LYS A 114 16.49 20.60 -26.88
CA LYS A 114 15.10 21.09 -26.82
C LYS A 114 14.15 19.90 -26.60
N VAL A 115 13.30 20.00 -25.61
CA VAL A 115 12.34 18.95 -25.27
C VAL A 115 10.93 19.42 -25.66
N PRO A 116 10.10 18.57 -26.29
CA PRO A 116 8.72 18.90 -26.60
C PRO A 116 7.94 19.33 -25.35
N LYS A 117 7.04 20.31 -25.50
CA LYS A 117 6.20 20.78 -24.37
C LYS A 117 5.20 19.73 -23.89
N LYS A 118 4.74 18.86 -24.80
CA LYS A 118 3.83 17.76 -24.47
C LYS A 118 4.58 16.44 -24.51
N PRO A 119 4.41 15.55 -23.53
CA PRO A 119 4.87 14.18 -23.61
C PRO A 119 4.25 13.51 -24.83
N SER A 120 5.00 12.67 -25.49
CA SER A 120 4.50 11.79 -26.56
C SER A 120 5.02 10.39 -26.29
N PRO A 121 4.49 9.71 -25.27
CA PRO A 121 4.90 8.35 -24.96
C PRO A 121 4.43 7.43 -26.10
N ASN A 122 5.37 6.75 -26.73
CA ASN A 122 5.07 5.66 -27.65
C ASN A 122 4.99 4.38 -26.82
N ALA A 123 3.82 3.77 -26.78
CA ALA A 123 3.67 2.44 -26.21
C ALA A 123 4.52 1.46 -27.03
N VAL A 124 5.30 0.65 -26.35
CA VAL A 124 6.11 -0.42 -26.93
C VAL A 124 5.60 -1.72 -26.32
N SER A 125 5.29 -2.70 -27.17
CA SER A 125 4.88 -4.01 -26.69
C SER A 125 5.94 -4.61 -25.77
N MET A 126 5.51 -5.04 -24.60
CA MET A 126 6.39 -5.53 -23.55
C MET A 126 6.01 -6.96 -23.18
N PRO A 127 6.78 -7.97 -23.63
CA PRO A 127 6.57 -9.34 -23.15
C PRO A 127 6.77 -9.40 -21.62
N PHE A 128 6.19 -10.40 -20.99
CA PHE A 128 6.34 -10.60 -19.54
C PHE A 128 7.03 -11.94 -19.24
N PRO A 129 8.02 -11.96 -18.36
CA PRO A 129 8.73 -10.82 -17.78
C PRO A 129 9.68 -10.12 -18.75
N SER A 130 9.91 -8.83 -18.56
CA SER A 130 10.80 -8.05 -19.40
C SER A 130 11.61 -7.03 -18.61
N LEU A 131 12.74 -6.62 -19.20
CA LEU A 131 13.58 -5.51 -18.77
C LEU A 131 13.47 -4.38 -19.78
N ALA A 132 12.94 -3.23 -19.38
CA ALA A 132 12.94 -2.02 -20.19
C ALA A 132 14.11 -1.13 -19.79
N THR A 133 15.01 -0.85 -20.72
CA THR A 133 16.16 0.06 -20.53
C THR A 133 15.89 1.36 -21.26
N VAL A 134 15.98 2.47 -20.51
CA VAL A 134 15.70 3.81 -21.05
C VAL A 134 16.99 4.60 -21.16
N SER A 135 17.28 5.04 -22.38
CA SER A 135 18.38 5.94 -22.71
C SER A 135 17.86 7.27 -23.25
N ARG A 136 18.78 8.21 -23.54
CA ARG A 136 18.44 9.48 -24.21
C ARG A 136 17.78 9.25 -25.57
N ASP A 137 18.22 8.24 -26.28
CA ASP A 137 17.83 7.99 -27.68
C ASP A 137 16.53 7.17 -27.81
N GLY A 138 16.21 6.37 -26.79
CA GLY A 138 15.01 5.54 -26.81
C GLY A 138 14.83 4.64 -25.59
N MET A 139 13.86 3.75 -25.71
CA MET A 139 13.59 2.65 -24.79
C MET A 139 13.79 1.34 -25.54
N GLU A 140 14.59 0.46 -24.97
CA GLU A 140 14.80 -0.90 -25.44
C GLU A 140 14.13 -1.88 -24.48
N VAL A 141 13.42 -2.87 -25.01
CA VAL A 141 12.75 -3.90 -24.22
C VAL A 141 13.40 -5.25 -24.52
N THR A 142 13.88 -5.91 -23.49
CA THR A 142 14.45 -7.24 -23.55
C THR A 142 13.54 -8.21 -22.82
N HIS A 143 13.13 -9.28 -23.52
CA HIS A 143 12.43 -10.39 -22.87
C HIS A 143 13.39 -11.13 -21.94
N VAL A 144 12.90 -11.49 -20.76
CA VAL A 144 13.66 -12.27 -19.76
C VAL A 144 12.95 -13.60 -19.56
N GLU A 145 13.67 -14.70 -19.61
CA GLU A 145 13.07 -16.00 -19.32
C GLU A 145 12.58 -16.06 -17.86
N ALA A 146 11.32 -16.46 -17.69
CA ALA A 146 10.77 -16.65 -16.35
C ALA A 146 11.46 -17.83 -15.66
N THR A 147 12.13 -17.57 -14.54
CA THR A 147 12.75 -18.62 -13.71
C THR A 147 11.80 -19.22 -12.69
N GLY A 148 10.59 -18.66 -12.58
CA GLY A 148 9.56 -19.02 -11.61
C GLY A 148 8.67 -20.17 -12.10
N ARG A 149 7.85 -20.64 -11.17
CA ARG A 149 6.80 -21.62 -11.46
C ARG A 149 5.53 -20.89 -11.92
N SER A 150 4.92 -21.35 -12.99
CA SER A 150 3.56 -20.99 -13.35
C SER A 150 2.56 -21.84 -12.56
N SER A 151 1.53 -21.21 -12.00
CA SER A 151 0.40 -21.86 -11.34
C SER A 151 -0.86 -21.59 -12.15
N ARG A 152 -1.53 -22.65 -12.59
CA ARG A 152 -2.80 -22.55 -13.34
C ARG A 152 -3.96 -22.54 -12.35
N VAL A 153 -4.57 -21.40 -12.15
CA VAL A 153 -5.63 -21.15 -11.17
C VAL A 153 -6.99 -21.20 -11.84
N ARG A 154 -7.90 -22.03 -11.29
CA ARG A 154 -9.31 -21.98 -11.63
C ARG A 154 -9.96 -20.84 -10.90
N ILE A 155 -10.73 -20.01 -11.63
CA ILE A 155 -11.57 -18.98 -11.04
C ILE A 155 -12.98 -19.53 -10.90
N GLU A 156 -13.60 -19.26 -9.77
CA GLU A 156 -14.97 -19.61 -9.47
C GLU A 156 -15.70 -18.38 -8.91
N ARG A 157 -16.99 -18.22 -9.26
CA ARG A 157 -17.80 -17.17 -8.66
C ARG A 157 -18.37 -17.69 -7.34
N LEU A 158 -18.22 -16.89 -6.28
CA LEU A 158 -18.97 -17.13 -5.04
C LEU A 158 -20.37 -16.55 -5.20
N GLY A 159 -21.40 -17.42 -5.19
CA GLY A 159 -22.80 -17.02 -5.30
C GLY A 159 -23.27 -16.28 -4.04
N LYS A 160 -24.28 -15.41 -4.19
CA LYS A 160 -24.85 -14.66 -3.04
C LYS A 160 -25.48 -15.58 -1.98
N ASP A 161 -25.97 -16.75 -2.42
CA ASP A 161 -26.61 -17.76 -1.56
C ASP A 161 -25.61 -18.78 -1.02
N ASP A 162 -24.34 -18.73 -1.46
CA ASP A 162 -23.30 -19.64 -1.02
C ASP A 162 -22.82 -19.24 0.37
N SER A 163 -22.96 -20.14 1.33
CA SER A 163 -22.40 -19.92 2.65
C SER A 163 -20.89 -20.14 2.62
N LEU A 164 -20.13 -19.07 2.89
CA LEU A 164 -18.68 -19.14 3.03
C LEU A 164 -18.24 -20.21 4.05
N THR A 165 -19.00 -20.35 5.13
CA THR A 165 -18.77 -21.34 6.19
C THR A 165 -18.92 -22.77 5.67
N VAL A 166 -19.95 -23.04 4.86
CA VAL A 166 -20.18 -24.36 4.25
C VAL A 166 -19.09 -24.68 3.23
N LEU A 167 -18.72 -23.70 2.37
CA LEU A 167 -17.66 -23.86 1.38
C LEU A 167 -16.34 -24.21 2.06
N LEU A 168 -15.93 -23.43 3.07
CA LEU A 168 -14.69 -23.67 3.81
C LEU A 168 -14.75 -24.99 4.61
N GLY A 169 -15.88 -25.32 5.20
CA GLY A 169 -16.07 -26.59 5.91
C GLY A 169 -15.84 -27.80 5.01
N ASN A 170 -16.42 -27.78 3.80
CA ASN A 170 -16.25 -28.85 2.82
C ASN A 170 -14.82 -28.87 2.26
N ALA A 171 -14.27 -27.73 1.87
CA ALA A 171 -12.95 -27.66 1.25
C ALA A 171 -11.82 -28.05 2.21
N LEU A 172 -11.96 -27.74 3.50
CA LEU A 172 -10.96 -27.99 4.54
C LEU A 172 -11.27 -29.23 5.39
N ALA A 173 -12.17 -30.10 4.97
CA ALA A 173 -12.55 -31.31 5.72
C ALA A 173 -11.34 -32.24 5.98
N ASP A 174 -10.47 -32.40 4.99
CA ASP A 174 -9.24 -33.19 5.06
C ASP A 174 -8.01 -32.34 5.48
N GLY A 175 -8.23 -31.12 6.02
CA GLY A 175 -7.18 -30.16 6.32
C GLY A 175 -6.91 -29.20 5.15
N GLY A 176 -5.90 -28.36 5.31
CA GLY A 176 -5.52 -27.32 4.34
C GLY A 176 -5.59 -25.92 4.91
N CYS A 177 -5.06 -24.96 4.18
CA CYS A 177 -4.95 -23.56 4.62
C CYS A 177 -5.60 -22.65 3.60
N ALA A 178 -6.65 -21.94 4.02
CA ALA A 178 -7.38 -20.99 3.20
C ALA A 178 -6.97 -19.54 3.53
N LEU A 179 -6.94 -18.70 2.50
CA LEU A 179 -6.83 -17.26 2.60
C LEU A 179 -8.15 -16.63 2.16
N VAL A 180 -8.72 -15.78 3.01
CA VAL A 180 -9.92 -14.99 2.71
C VAL A 180 -9.53 -13.53 2.70
N VAL A 181 -9.56 -12.87 1.54
CA VAL A 181 -9.18 -11.45 1.39
C VAL A 181 -10.43 -10.59 1.22
N ARG A 182 -10.57 -9.62 2.11
CA ARG A 182 -11.67 -8.64 2.09
C ARG A 182 -11.16 -7.25 1.77
N ASN A 183 -11.94 -6.47 1.04
CA ASN A 183 -11.51 -5.14 0.61
C ASN A 183 -11.50 -4.12 1.75
N THR A 184 -12.33 -4.29 2.77
CA THR A 184 -12.44 -3.37 3.90
C THR A 184 -12.14 -4.05 5.22
N VAL A 185 -11.60 -3.28 6.19
CA VAL A 185 -11.32 -3.80 7.54
C VAL A 185 -12.61 -4.26 8.22
N ARG A 186 -13.71 -3.50 8.09
CA ARG A 186 -15.01 -3.87 8.67
C ARG A 186 -15.46 -5.25 8.16
N ARG A 187 -15.44 -5.46 6.85
CA ARG A 187 -15.85 -6.73 6.26
C ARG A 187 -14.92 -7.89 6.66
N ALA A 188 -13.62 -7.61 6.82
CA ALA A 188 -12.68 -8.61 7.32
C ALA A 188 -12.99 -9.01 8.77
N GLN A 189 -13.32 -8.04 9.62
CA GLN A 189 -13.72 -8.30 11.00
C GLN A 189 -15.04 -9.10 11.08
N GLU A 190 -16.08 -8.68 10.36
CA GLU A 190 -17.36 -9.39 10.27
C GLU A 190 -17.16 -10.83 9.77
N THR A 191 -16.35 -11.03 8.74
CA THR A 191 -16.02 -12.37 8.21
C THR A 191 -15.24 -13.21 9.24
N TYR A 192 -14.30 -12.59 9.95
CA TYR A 192 -13.53 -13.25 11.00
C TYR A 192 -14.43 -13.75 12.15
N GLU A 193 -15.32 -12.90 12.64
CA GLU A 193 -16.26 -13.24 13.71
C GLU A 193 -17.16 -14.41 13.29
N GLN A 194 -17.77 -14.32 12.12
CA GLN A 194 -18.62 -15.39 11.55
C GLN A 194 -17.86 -16.72 11.43
N LEU A 195 -16.64 -16.70 10.93
CA LEU A 195 -15.87 -17.92 10.75
C LEU A 195 -15.34 -18.47 12.07
N ARG A 196 -14.99 -17.60 13.03
CA ARG A 196 -14.50 -18.00 14.35
C ARG A 196 -15.56 -18.73 15.16
N GLU A 197 -16.83 -18.39 15.03
CA GLU A 197 -17.93 -19.11 15.67
C GLU A 197 -17.96 -20.60 15.29
N VAL A 198 -17.57 -20.93 14.05
CA VAL A 198 -17.61 -22.30 13.53
C VAL A 198 -16.28 -23.01 13.60
N PHE A 199 -15.18 -22.32 13.28
CA PHE A 199 -13.83 -22.91 13.16
C PHE A 199 -12.90 -22.60 14.34
N GLY A 200 -13.36 -21.79 15.30
CA GLY A 200 -12.63 -21.49 16.53
C GLY A 200 -11.22 -20.92 16.28
N GLU A 201 -10.22 -21.53 16.93
CA GLU A 201 -8.83 -21.08 16.88
C GLU A 201 -8.11 -21.33 15.54
N ASP A 202 -8.73 -22.04 14.61
CA ASP A 202 -8.19 -22.20 13.25
C ASP A 202 -8.27 -20.91 12.44
N VAL A 203 -9.07 -19.91 12.89
CA VAL A 203 -9.26 -18.64 12.22
C VAL A 203 -8.36 -17.56 12.81
N SER A 204 -7.69 -16.83 11.94
CA SER A 204 -6.89 -15.66 12.33
C SER A 204 -7.20 -14.45 11.45
N LEU A 205 -7.06 -13.23 12.02
CA LEU A 205 -7.36 -11.96 11.35
C LEU A 205 -6.08 -11.14 11.16
N ASN A 206 -5.89 -10.56 9.97
CA ASN A 206 -4.78 -9.63 9.69
C ASN A 206 -5.25 -8.43 8.86
N HIS A 207 -5.09 -7.21 9.39
CA HIS A 207 -5.42 -5.96 8.69
C HIS A 207 -4.54 -4.79 9.15
N ALA A 208 -4.63 -3.66 8.45
CA ALA A 208 -3.76 -2.50 8.68
C ALA A 208 -4.04 -1.72 9.98
N ARG A 209 -5.17 -1.98 10.67
CA ARG A 209 -5.58 -1.24 11.90
C ARG A 209 -5.16 -1.91 13.20
N PHE A 210 -4.22 -2.82 13.17
CA PHE A 210 -3.50 -3.26 14.37
C PHE A 210 -2.36 -2.28 14.69
N THR A 211 -1.95 -2.24 15.96
CA THR A 211 -0.74 -1.49 16.35
C THR A 211 0.48 -1.98 15.58
N ILE A 212 1.52 -1.17 15.50
CA ILE A 212 2.78 -1.56 14.85
C ILE A 212 3.30 -2.87 15.43
N SER A 213 3.26 -3.00 16.76
CA SER A 213 3.69 -4.21 17.48
C SER A 213 2.92 -5.44 17.04
N ASP A 214 1.59 -5.37 17.02
CA ASP A 214 0.75 -6.52 16.69
C ASP A 214 0.85 -6.89 15.21
N ARG A 215 0.98 -5.89 14.33
CA ARG A 215 1.22 -6.15 12.89
C ARG A 215 2.51 -6.93 12.68
N LEU A 216 3.61 -6.50 13.30
CA LEU A 216 4.89 -7.22 13.19
C LEU A 216 4.79 -8.65 13.74
N ALA A 217 4.09 -8.85 14.85
CA ALA A 217 3.87 -10.19 15.41
C ALA A 217 3.03 -11.06 14.48
N ARG A 218 1.96 -10.53 13.90
CA ARG A 218 1.08 -11.23 12.96
C ARG A 218 1.79 -11.58 11.66
N ASP A 219 2.56 -10.66 11.10
CA ASP A 219 3.36 -10.89 9.89
C ASP A 219 4.43 -11.97 10.14
N ALA A 220 5.09 -11.94 11.30
CA ALA A 220 6.03 -12.99 11.71
C ALA A 220 5.32 -14.34 11.87
N ASP A 221 4.11 -14.37 12.44
CA ASP A 221 3.31 -15.58 12.58
C ASP A 221 2.88 -16.15 11.21
N LEU A 222 2.41 -15.30 10.30
CA LEU A 222 2.07 -15.71 8.94
C LEU A 222 3.27 -16.34 8.23
N LEU A 223 4.44 -15.72 8.30
CA LEU A 223 5.67 -16.27 7.73
C LEU A 223 6.11 -17.57 8.41
N ARG A 224 5.93 -17.69 9.72
CA ARG A 224 6.23 -18.90 10.49
C ARG A 224 5.31 -20.06 10.13
N ARG A 225 4.03 -19.80 9.83
CA ARG A 225 3.01 -20.83 9.54
C ARG A 225 2.93 -21.14 8.04
N PHE A 226 2.97 -20.14 7.17
CA PHE A 226 2.66 -20.26 5.74
C PHE A 226 3.84 -19.92 4.83
N GLY A 227 4.99 -19.55 5.37
CA GLY A 227 6.17 -19.16 4.61
C GLY A 227 6.77 -20.29 3.76
N SER A 228 7.83 -19.96 3.02
CA SER A 228 8.54 -20.90 2.14
C SER A 228 8.97 -22.18 2.88
N PRO A 229 8.84 -23.37 2.27
CA PRO A 229 9.31 -24.63 2.83
C PRO A 229 10.81 -24.64 3.21
N ARG A 230 11.62 -23.82 2.54
CA ARG A 230 13.05 -23.66 2.87
C ARG A 230 13.27 -23.10 4.27
N ARG A 231 12.33 -22.33 4.80
CA ARG A 231 12.34 -21.79 6.17
C ARG A 231 11.78 -22.76 7.21
N ARG A 232 11.41 -23.98 6.82
CA ARG A 232 10.81 -25.02 7.68
C ARG A 232 9.60 -24.50 8.46
N PRO A 233 8.58 -23.98 7.80
CA PRO A 233 7.41 -23.40 8.45
C PRO A 233 6.67 -24.44 9.28
N LYS A 234 6.10 -24.01 10.40
CA LYS A 234 5.21 -24.82 11.24
C LYS A 234 3.78 -24.73 10.69
N ARG A 235 3.56 -25.25 9.47
CA ARG A 235 2.26 -25.21 8.82
C ARG A 235 1.22 -26.00 9.61
N PRO A 236 0.08 -25.42 9.98
CA PRO A 236 -1.00 -26.13 10.66
C PRO A 236 -1.68 -27.14 9.70
N HIS A 237 -2.34 -28.15 10.28
CA HIS A 237 -3.16 -29.10 9.52
C HIS A 237 -4.33 -28.39 8.85
N ARG A 238 -5.00 -27.48 9.59
CA ARG A 238 -6.07 -26.62 9.10
C ARG A 238 -5.87 -25.20 9.58
N ALA A 239 -6.13 -24.21 8.70
CA ALA A 239 -6.16 -22.80 9.07
C ALA A 239 -6.95 -21.98 8.07
N ILE A 240 -7.56 -20.92 8.57
CA ILE A 240 -8.21 -19.87 7.79
C ILE A 240 -7.62 -18.53 8.19
N VAL A 241 -7.06 -17.81 7.23
CA VAL A 241 -6.55 -16.45 7.45
C VAL A 241 -7.51 -15.49 6.78
N VAL A 242 -8.19 -14.66 7.56
CA VAL A 242 -8.98 -13.54 7.05
C VAL A 242 -8.08 -12.31 7.04
N ALA A 243 -7.97 -11.64 5.91
CA ALA A 243 -7.07 -10.50 5.77
C ALA A 243 -7.66 -9.41 4.87
N THR A 244 -7.07 -8.22 4.94
CA THR A 244 -7.24 -7.18 3.92
C THR A 244 -6.02 -7.16 2.99
N GLN A 245 -5.78 -6.04 2.30
CA GLN A 245 -4.69 -5.85 1.34
C GLN A 245 -3.28 -6.11 1.93
N VAL A 246 -3.14 -6.23 3.23
CA VAL A 246 -1.84 -6.44 3.91
C VAL A 246 -1.12 -7.73 3.49
N VAL A 247 -1.84 -8.70 2.91
CA VAL A 247 -1.27 -9.97 2.43
C VAL A 247 -0.85 -9.93 0.96
N GLU A 248 -1.20 -8.88 0.22
CA GLU A 248 -0.89 -8.72 -1.20
C GLU A 248 0.60 -8.45 -1.43
N GLN A 249 1.21 -7.69 -0.54
CA GLN A 249 2.59 -7.21 -0.69
C GLN A 249 3.50 -7.77 0.41
N SER A 250 4.79 -7.88 0.10
CA SER A 250 5.91 -8.12 1.04
C SER A 250 5.94 -9.47 1.77
N LEU A 251 4.88 -10.28 1.79
CA LEU A 251 4.86 -11.55 2.50
C LEU A 251 5.03 -12.74 1.55
N ASP A 252 6.06 -13.55 1.77
CA ASP A 252 6.26 -14.82 1.05
C ASP A 252 5.46 -15.95 1.72
N VAL A 253 4.13 -15.92 1.52
CA VAL A 253 3.18 -16.88 2.09
C VAL A 253 2.51 -17.72 1.00
N ASP A 254 2.02 -18.90 1.37
CA ASP A 254 1.45 -19.89 0.47
C ASP A 254 0.21 -20.56 1.08
N PHE A 255 -0.88 -20.52 0.34
CA PHE A 255 -2.18 -21.06 0.72
C PHE A 255 -2.66 -22.13 -0.27
N ASP A 256 -3.62 -22.94 0.16
CA ASP A 256 -4.19 -24.04 -0.63
C ASP A 256 -5.47 -23.62 -1.33
N LEU A 257 -6.19 -22.65 -0.76
CA LEU A 257 -7.46 -22.10 -1.25
C LEU A 257 -7.46 -20.58 -1.09
N LEU A 258 -8.00 -19.87 -2.05
CA LEU A 258 -8.19 -18.42 -2.00
C LEU A 258 -9.67 -18.08 -2.18
N ILE A 259 -10.20 -17.27 -1.28
CA ILE A 259 -11.46 -16.56 -1.44
C ILE A 259 -11.14 -15.07 -1.41
N THR A 260 -11.65 -14.30 -2.35
CA THR A 260 -11.37 -12.87 -2.41
C THR A 260 -12.58 -12.08 -2.83
N ASP A 261 -12.76 -10.89 -2.27
CA ASP A 261 -13.66 -9.90 -2.85
C ASP A 261 -13.12 -9.47 -4.21
N LEU A 262 -14.01 -9.07 -5.13
CA LEU A 262 -13.62 -8.45 -6.40
C LEU A 262 -12.76 -7.20 -6.12
N ALA A 263 -11.68 -7.06 -6.86
CA ALA A 263 -10.74 -5.94 -6.79
C ALA A 263 -10.16 -5.68 -8.20
N PRO A 264 -9.40 -4.61 -8.44
CA PRO A 264 -8.68 -4.42 -9.69
C PRO A 264 -7.85 -5.64 -10.09
N ILE A 265 -7.69 -5.86 -11.39
CA ILE A 265 -7.10 -7.10 -11.93
C ILE A 265 -5.69 -7.36 -11.41
N ASP A 266 -4.88 -6.33 -11.27
CA ASP A 266 -3.53 -6.42 -10.72
C ASP A 266 -3.50 -6.95 -9.28
N LEU A 267 -4.44 -6.52 -8.45
CA LEU A 267 -4.59 -7.02 -7.08
C LEU A 267 -5.12 -8.46 -7.04
N ILE A 268 -6.09 -8.80 -7.88
CA ILE A 268 -6.58 -10.20 -8.01
C ILE A 268 -5.42 -11.12 -8.39
N LEU A 269 -4.59 -10.74 -9.36
CA LEU A 269 -3.44 -11.53 -9.79
C LEU A 269 -2.37 -11.64 -8.68
N GLN A 270 -2.13 -10.58 -7.91
CA GLN A 270 -1.23 -10.63 -6.75
C GLN A 270 -1.75 -11.54 -5.64
N ARG A 271 -3.07 -11.53 -5.37
CA ARG A 271 -3.74 -12.46 -4.43
C ARG A 271 -3.61 -13.90 -4.92
N MET A 272 -3.86 -14.16 -6.19
CA MET A 272 -3.65 -15.47 -6.82
C MET A 272 -2.19 -15.91 -6.75
N GLY A 273 -1.23 -15.00 -6.79
CA GLY A 273 0.19 -15.27 -6.55
C GLY A 273 0.52 -15.80 -5.15
N ARG A 274 -0.43 -15.79 -4.21
CA ARG A 274 -0.31 -16.42 -2.87
C ARG A 274 -0.87 -17.83 -2.85
N LEU A 275 -1.51 -18.27 -3.92
CA LEU A 275 -2.14 -19.57 -4.06
C LEU A 275 -1.17 -20.55 -4.73
N HIS A 276 -0.92 -21.69 -4.09
CA HIS A 276 0.04 -22.71 -4.55
C HIS A 276 1.43 -22.17 -4.91
N ARG A 277 1.88 -21.14 -4.20
CA ARG A 277 3.15 -20.44 -4.46
C ARG A 277 4.37 -21.33 -4.33
N HIS A 278 4.34 -22.25 -3.37
CA HIS A 278 5.44 -23.18 -3.12
C HIS A 278 5.05 -24.65 -3.39
N ARG A 279 6.03 -25.44 -3.81
CA ARG A 279 5.85 -26.91 -3.93
C ARG A 279 5.71 -27.51 -2.54
N ARG A 280 4.57 -28.15 -2.27
CA ARG A 280 4.31 -28.92 -1.06
C ARG A 280 3.20 -29.92 -1.27
N THR A 281 3.13 -30.93 -0.42
CA THR A 281 2.00 -31.87 -0.35
C THR A 281 0.76 -31.12 0.14
N ARG A 282 -0.36 -31.35 -0.51
CA ARG A 282 -1.65 -30.73 -0.20
C ARG A 282 -2.72 -31.80 -0.02
N PRO A 283 -3.83 -31.53 0.70
CA PRO A 283 -4.98 -32.40 0.72
C PRO A 283 -5.51 -32.67 -0.70
N LYS A 284 -6.08 -33.87 -0.93
CA LYS A 284 -6.55 -34.27 -2.27
C LYS A 284 -7.55 -33.27 -2.86
N GLY A 285 -8.50 -32.78 -2.07
CA GLY A 285 -9.49 -31.78 -2.49
C GLY A 285 -8.90 -30.42 -2.83
N LEU A 286 -7.64 -30.13 -2.43
CA LEU A 286 -6.95 -28.87 -2.66
C LEU A 286 -5.69 -29.06 -3.53
N SER A 287 -5.62 -30.14 -4.31
CA SER A 287 -4.48 -30.43 -5.20
C SER A 287 -4.36 -29.46 -6.37
N HIS A 288 -5.46 -28.84 -6.77
CA HIS A 288 -5.53 -27.81 -7.81
C HIS A 288 -5.86 -26.46 -7.18
N PRO A 289 -5.20 -25.36 -7.61
CA PRO A 289 -5.47 -24.04 -7.07
C PRO A 289 -6.80 -23.49 -7.56
N VAL A 290 -7.66 -23.09 -6.63
CA VAL A 290 -8.96 -22.48 -6.89
C VAL A 290 -9.05 -21.14 -6.19
N CYS A 291 -9.51 -20.12 -6.93
CA CYS A 291 -9.79 -18.78 -6.44
C CYS A 291 -11.28 -18.48 -6.58
N TYR A 292 -11.98 -18.41 -5.45
CA TYR A 292 -13.37 -17.93 -5.41
C TYR A 292 -13.39 -16.41 -5.32
N ILE A 293 -14.17 -15.77 -6.20
CA ILE A 293 -14.34 -14.32 -6.23
C ILE A 293 -15.74 -13.96 -5.78
N ASP A 294 -15.81 -13.27 -4.66
CA ASP A 294 -17.04 -12.71 -4.09
C ASP A 294 -17.35 -11.36 -4.74
N TRP A 295 -18.63 -10.97 -4.79
CA TRP A 295 -19.09 -9.75 -5.46
C TRP A 295 -18.72 -9.65 -6.95
N LEU A 296 -18.48 -10.76 -7.62
CA LEU A 296 -18.29 -10.79 -9.07
C LEU A 296 -19.66 -10.77 -9.76
N PRO A 297 -20.08 -9.64 -10.37
CA PRO A 297 -21.38 -9.57 -11.04
C PRO A 297 -21.43 -10.50 -12.26
N SER A 298 -22.59 -11.10 -12.51
CA SER A 298 -22.80 -11.92 -13.71
C SER A 298 -22.89 -11.06 -14.95
N ALA A 299 -22.30 -11.49 -16.06
CA ALA A 299 -22.35 -10.81 -17.36
C ALA A 299 -23.79 -10.54 -17.86
N SER A 300 -24.77 -11.39 -17.45
CA SER A 300 -26.18 -11.23 -17.77
C SER A 300 -26.92 -10.24 -16.88
N ASN A 301 -26.32 -9.77 -15.79
CA ASN A 301 -26.98 -8.83 -14.88
C ASN A 301 -26.93 -7.40 -15.46
N PRO A 302 -28.06 -6.74 -15.75
CA PRO A 302 -28.08 -5.40 -16.32
C PRO A 302 -27.65 -4.30 -15.32
N ASP A 303 -27.60 -4.59 -14.02
CA ASP A 303 -27.17 -3.68 -12.95
C ASP A 303 -25.96 -4.29 -12.23
N PRO A 304 -24.76 -4.23 -12.84
CA PRO A 304 -23.56 -4.78 -12.25
C PRO A 304 -23.15 -3.94 -11.04
N ARG A 305 -23.18 -4.56 -9.85
CA ARG A 305 -22.78 -3.90 -8.60
C ARG A 305 -21.54 -4.54 -8.05
N VAL A 306 -20.63 -3.68 -7.61
CA VAL A 306 -19.45 -4.06 -6.85
C VAL A 306 -19.75 -3.99 -5.35
N GLU A 307 -18.87 -4.52 -4.52
CA GLU A 307 -19.00 -4.46 -3.06
C GLU A 307 -19.12 -3.02 -2.57
N PRO A 308 -20.12 -2.68 -1.72
CA PRO A 308 -20.27 -1.33 -1.17
C PRO A 308 -19.04 -0.89 -0.38
N GLY A 309 -18.49 0.27 -0.76
CA GLY A 309 -17.27 0.85 -0.18
C GLY A 309 -15.99 0.49 -0.96
N ALA A 310 -15.97 -0.58 -1.73
CA ALA A 310 -14.81 -0.93 -2.56
C ALA A 310 -14.63 0.06 -3.72
N GLU A 311 -15.72 0.61 -4.25
CA GLU A 311 -15.69 1.66 -5.28
C GLU A 311 -14.98 2.94 -4.81
N THR A 312 -15.03 3.24 -3.52
CA THR A 312 -14.31 4.38 -2.94
C THR A 312 -12.81 4.12 -2.91
N ILE A 313 -12.41 2.88 -2.62
CA ILE A 313 -11.00 2.46 -2.50
C ILE A 313 -10.36 2.34 -3.89
N TYR A 314 -11.02 1.63 -4.81
CA TYR A 314 -10.40 1.20 -6.07
C TYR A 314 -10.94 1.92 -7.32
N GLY A 315 -12.14 2.51 -7.23
CA GLY A 315 -12.88 3.04 -8.37
C GLY A 315 -13.74 1.98 -9.06
N GLU A 316 -15.00 2.34 -9.30
CA GLU A 316 -16.01 1.47 -9.89
C GLU A 316 -15.65 1.02 -11.32
N HIS A 317 -15.05 1.93 -12.12
CA HIS A 317 -14.68 1.66 -13.51
C HIS A 317 -13.71 0.49 -13.65
N ASP A 318 -12.60 0.50 -12.91
CA ASP A 318 -11.56 -0.52 -13.02
C ASP A 318 -12.05 -1.88 -12.46
N MET A 319 -12.93 -1.83 -11.46
CA MET A 319 -13.56 -3.04 -10.93
C MET A 319 -14.53 -3.67 -11.93
N LEU A 320 -15.32 -2.87 -12.65
CA LEU A 320 -16.24 -3.37 -13.69
C LEU A 320 -15.49 -3.93 -14.90
N LEU A 321 -14.39 -3.30 -15.32
CA LEU A 321 -13.53 -3.86 -16.38
C LEU A 321 -12.89 -5.18 -15.93
N THR A 322 -12.40 -5.24 -14.70
CA THR A 322 -11.90 -6.50 -14.12
C THR A 322 -12.98 -7.59 -14.10
N ALA A 323 -14.19 -7.23 -13.68
CA ALA A 323 -15.30 -8.18 -13.67
C ALA A 323 -15.66 -8.66 -15.08
N ALA A 324 -15.60 -7.79 -16.09
CA ALA A 324 -15.83 -8.17 -17.48
C ALA A 324 -14.77 -9.16 -17.97
N ALA A 325 -13.47 -8.88 -17.75
CA ALA A 325 -12.38 -9.77 -18.08
C ALA A 325 -12.52 -11.16 -17.42
N LEU A 326 -12.84 -11.19 -16.13
CA LEU A 326 -13.02 -12.42 -15.37
C LEU A 326 -14.28 -13.21 -15.82
N ASN A 327 -15.33 -12.54 -16.26
CA ASN A 327 -16.47 -13.21 -16.87
C ASN A 327 -16.11 -13.89 -18.20
N GLY A 328 -15.21 -13.30 -19.00
CA GLY A 328 -14.64 -13.94 -20.19
C GLY A 328 -13.91 -15.24 -19.84
N VAL A 329 -13.00 -15.19 -18.85
CA VAL A 329 -12.29 -16.39 -18.37
C VAL A 329 -13.26 -17.47 -17.88
N LEU A 330 -14.32 -17.10 -17.16
CA LEU A 330 -15.34 -18.04 -16.69
C LEU A 330 -16.18 -18.64 -17.83
N ALA A 331 -16.51 -17.85 -18.86
CA ALA A 331 -17.28 -18.31 -20.02
C ALA A 331 -16.51 -19.35 -20.83
N ASP A 332 -15.20 -19.20 -20.93
CA ASP A 332 -14.30 -20.10 -21.65
C ASP A 332 -13.85 -21.31 -20.81
N ASP A 333 -14.29 -21.44 -19.55
CA ASP A 333 -13.78 -22.42 -18.56
C ASP A 333 -12.24 -22.46 -18.52
N ALA A 334 -11.61 -21.29 -18.70
CA ALA A 334 -10.18 -21.15 -18.82
C ALA A 334 -9.50 -21.14 -17.45
N LEU A 335 -8.25 -21.60 -17.41
CA LEU A 335 -7.40 -21.49 -16.23
C LEU A 335 -6.46 -20.28 -16.41
N VAL A 336 -6.34 -19.45 -15.38
CA VAL A 336 -5.39 -18.34 -15.39
C VAL A 336 -4.01 -18.82 -14.96
N ALA A 337 -3.03 -18.71 -15.84
CA ALA A 337 -1.66 -19.04 -15.55
C ALA A 337 -0.92 -17.83 -14.94
N VAL A 338 -0.55 -17.93 -13.66
CA VAL A 338 0.19 -16.90 -12.96
C VAL A 338 1.65 -17.37 -12.81
N PRO A 339 2.64 -16.65 -13.37
CA PRO A 339 2.59 -15.29 -13.89
C PRO A 339 2.34 -15.13 -15.39
N ASP A 340 2.18 -16.19 -16.17
CA ASP A 340 2.25 -16.16 -17.64
C ASP A 340 1.15 -15.26 -18.27
N ASP A 341 -0.10 -15.33 -17.77
CA ASP A 341 -1.23 -14.56 -18.30
C ASP A 341 -1.36 -13.16 -17.66
N VAL A 342 -0.45 -12.79 -16.71
CA VAL A 342 -0.54 -11.52 -15.98
C VAL A 342 -0.54 -10.34 -16.95
N ARG A 343 0.35 -10.33 -17.94
CA ARG A 343 0.46 -9.23 -18.90
C ARG A 343 -0.81 -9.10 -19.74
N GLU A 344 -1.30 -10.19 -20.27
CA GLU A 344 -2.48 -10.20 -21.13
C GLU A 344 -3.70 -9.66 -20.40
N LEU A 345 -3.97 -10.13 -19.19
CA LEU A 345 -5.09 -9.68 -18.37
C LEU A 345 -4.96 -8.21 -17.93
N VAL A 346 -3.76 -7.77 -17.58
CA VAL A 346 -3.50 -6.37 -17.21
C VAL A 346 -3.69 -5.45 -18.40
N GLU A 347 -3.16 -5.79 -19.57
CA GLU A 347 -3.32 -4.98 -20.78
C GLU A 347 -4.77 -5.03 -21.31
N ALA A 348 -5.46 -6.15 -21.19
CA ALA A 348 -6.88 -6.20 -21.52
C ALA A 348 -7.68 -5.18 -20.71
N VAL A 349 -7.49 -5.16 -19.38
CA VAL A 349 -8.26 -4.30 -18.47
C VAL A 349 -7.85 -2.82 -18.58
N TYR A 350 -6.55 -2.51 -18.60
CA TYR A 350 -6.06 -1.12 -18.58
C TYR A 350 -5.76 -0.53 -19.97
N GLY A 351 -5.79 -1.37 -21.03
CA GLY A 351 -5.51 -0.99 -22.41
C GLY A 351 -6.74 -0.95 -23.33
N ASP A 352 -7.97 -0.84 -22.79
CA ASP A 352 -9.23 -0.82 -23.54
C ASP A 352 -9.50 -2.11 -24.39
N GLY A 353 -8.92 -3.25 -24.01
CA GLY A 353 -9.02 -4.53 -24.74
C GLY A 353 -10.09 -5.49 -24.24
N VAL A 354 -10.83 -5.15 -23.18
CA VAL A 354 -11.87 -6.02 -22.59
C VAL A 354 -13.15 -5.95 -23.37
N GLU A 355 -13.69 -7.14 -23.74
CA GLU A 355 -15.04 -7.25 -24.24
C GLU A 355 -16.05 -7.06 -23.07
N VAL A 356 -16.79 -5.97 -23.13
CA VAL A 356 -17.74 -5.59 -22.09
C VAL A 356 -19.08 -6.24 -22.37
N PRO A 357 -19.70 -6.90 -21.37
CA PRO A 357 -21.06 -7.42 -21.52
C PRO A 357 -22.05 -6.32 -21.97
N ALA A 358 -22.81 -6.57 -23.01
CA ALA A 358 -23.75 -5.59 -23.56
C ALA A 358 -24.71 -4.97 -22.53
N PRO A 359 -25.22 -5.71 -21.51
CA PRO A 359 -26.06 -5.14 -20.46
C PRO A 359 -25.36 -4.10 -19.58
N TRP A 360 -24.01 -4.06 -19.58
CA TRP A 360 -23.22 -3.18 -18.70
C TRP A 360 -22.83 -1.83 -19.34
N ALA A 361 -23.17 -1.64 -20.62
CA ALA A 361 -22.70 -0.47 -21.39
C ALA A 361 -23.00 0.87 -20.69
N GLU A 362 -24.20 1.04 -20.16
CA GLU A 362 -24.60 2.27 -19.48
C GLU A 362 -23.88 2.45 -18.13
N ALA A 363 -23.83 1.40 -17.31
CA ALA A 363 -23.17 1.43 -16.00
C ALA A 363 -21.67 1.71 -16.16
N LEU A 364 -21.02 1.09 -17.15
CA LEU A 364 -19.61 1.31 -17.41
C LEU A 364 -19.33 2.73 -17.89
N GLU A 365 -20.15 3.31 -18.77
CA GLU A 365 -19.94 4.68 -19.21
C GLU A 365 -20.11 5.69 -18.07
N GLN A 366 -21.09 5.49 -17.19
CA GLN A 366 -21.24 6.30 -15.97
C GLN A 366 -20.03 6.18 -15.05
N ALA A 367 -19.53 4.97 -14.83
CA ALA A 367 -18.33 4.73 -14.03
C ALA A 367 -17.08 5.36 -14.67
N ARG A 368 -16.96 5.29 -16.00
CA ARG A 368 -15.89 5.91 -16.79
C ARG A 368 -15.88 7.44 -16.68
N GLU A 369 -17.04 8.06 -16.75
CA GLU A 369 -17.17 9.51 -16.57
C GLU A 369 -16.73 9.97 -15.16
N LYS A 370 -17.16 9.22 -14.13
CA LYS A 370 -16.72 9.44 -12.74
C LYS A 370 -15.20 9.30 -12.59
N ALA A 371 -14.62 8.24 -13.18
CA ALA A 371 -13.18 7.99 -13.16
C ALA A 371 -12.39 9.12 -13.84
N ARG A 372 -12.83 9.54 -15.05
CA ARG A 372 -12.21 10.67 -15.79
C ARG A 372 -12.31 12.00 -15.03
N LYS A 373 -13.41 12.24 -14.32
CA LYS A 373 -13.56 13.42 -13.48
C LYS A 373 -12.55 13.37 -12.32
N LYS A 374 -12.52 12.25 -11.59
CA LYS A 374 -11.58 12.04 -10.47
C LYS A 374 -10.12 12.20 -10.92
N GLU A 375 -9.75 11.65 -12.08
CA GLU A 375 -8.41 11.77 -12.66
C GLU A 375 -8.05 13.23 -13.01
N ARG A 376 -8.98 13.98 -13.61
CA ARG A 376 -8.78 15.41 -13.90
C ARG A 376 -8.61 16.24 -12.63
N ASP A 377 -9.44 15.97 -11.61
CA ASP A 377 -9.38 16.69 -10.34
C ASP A 377 -8.06 16.36 -9.59
N SER A 378 -7.67 15.09 -9.57
CA SER A 378 -6.40 14.61 -9.01
C SER A 378 -5.19 15.22 -9.74
N THR A 379 -5.23 15.26 -11.08
CA THR A 379 -4.18 15.92 -11.89
C THR A 379 -4.11 17.42 -11.63
N LYS A 380 -5.25 18.10 -11.46
CA LYS A 380 -5.30 19.52 -11.13
C LYS A 380 -4.74 19.78 -9.73
N ALA A 381 -5.12 18.98 -8.76
CA ALA A 381 -4.63 19.06 -7.38
C ALA A 381 -3.11 18.84 -7.30
N SER A 382 -2.59 17.81 -7.99
CA SER A 382 -1.14 17.54 -8.00
C SER A 382 -0.33 18.69 -8.60
N LYS A 383 -0.85 19.38 -9.64
CA LYS A 383 -0.17 20.51 -10.28
C LYS A 383 0.04 21.70 -9.35
N ALA A 384 -0.81 21.89 -8.35
CA ALA A 384 -0.68 22.99 -7.40
C ALA A 384 0.64 22.91 -6.61
N PHE A 385 1.08 21.71 -6.29
CA PHE A 385 2.30 21.47 -5.51
C PHE A 385 3.47 20.94 -6.36
N LEU A 386 3.27 20.69 -7.64
CA LEU A 386 4.29 20.12 -8.52
C LEU A 386 5.45 21.09 -8.71
N LEU A 387 6.66 20.62 -8.48
CA LEU A 387 7.88 21.38 -8.75
C LEU A 387 8.02 21.61 -10.26
N ASN A 388 8.53 22.78 -10.64
CA ASN A 388 8.83 23.08 -12.02
C ASN A 388 9.86 22.09 -12.60
N GLU A 389 9.89 21.95 -13.92
CA GLU A 389 10.91 21.16 -14.59
C GLU A 389 12.30 21.79 -14.42
N PRO A 390 13.37 20.96 -14.45
CA PRO A 390 14.72 21.50 -14.44
C PRO A 390 14.97 22.40 -15.66
N VAL A 391 15.50 23.59 -15.40
CA VAL A 391 15.87 24.54 -16.46
C VAL A 391 17.39 24.50 -16.63
N MET A 392 17.84 24.15 -17.81
CA MET A 392 19.26 24.15 -18.14
C MET A 392 19.71 25.53 -18.62
N ARG A 393 20.67 26.13 -17.93
CA ARG A 393 21.38 27.33 -18.37
C ARG A 393 22.85 27.00 -18.57
N ARG A 394 23.38 27.19 -19.80
CA ARG A 394 24.81 27.04 -20.12
C ARG A 394 25.43 25.71 -19.65
N LYS A 395 24.81 24.59 -19.96
CA LYS A 395 25.25 23.21 -19.59
C LYS A 395 25.20 22.87 -18.08
N THR A 396 24.61 23.72 -17.26
CA THR A 396 24.41 23.43 -15.84
C THR A 396 22.93 23.44 -15.51
N ALA A 397 22.44 22.41 -14.81
CA ALA A 397 21.07 22.42 -14.29
C ALA A 397 20.91 23.62 -13.37
N SER A 398 20.08 24.58 -13.78
CA SER A 398 19.85 25.77 -12.96
C SER A 398 18.79 25.45 -11.91
N LEU A 399 19.18 25.46 -10.67
CA LEU A 399 18.31 25.34 -9.50
C LEU A 399 17.57 26.65 -9.17
N VAL A 400 17.79 27.72 -9.96
CA VAL A 400 17.26 29.07 -9.68
C VAL A 400 15.72 29.07 -9.63
N GLY A 401 15.05 28.18 -10.35
CA GLY A 401 13.56 28.13 -10.34
C GLY A 401 12.96 27.65 -9.04
N TRP A 402 13.66 26.86 -8.23
CA TRP A 402 13.13 26.35 -6.97
C TRP A 402 13.65 27.08 -5.72
N LEU A 403 14.79 27.77 -5.81
CA LEU A 403 15.25 28.68 -4.74
C LEU A 403 14.28 29.86 -4.53
N GLN A 404 13.51 30.21 -5.56
CA GLN A 404 12.48 31.26 -5.48
C GLN A 404 11.12 30.75 -4.98
N THR A 405 10.91 29.44 -4.89
CA THR A 405 9.76 28.81 -4.28
C THR A 405 10.11 28.40 -2.85
N ILE A 406 10.41 29.37 -2.01
CA ILE A 406 10.40 29.16 -0.56
C ILE A 406 8.94 28.94 -0.22
N ALA A 407 8.59 27.71 0.15
CA ALA A 407 7.31 27.45 0.79
C ALA A 407 7.32 28.29 2.07
N ASP A 408 6.57 29.35 2.07
CA ASP A 408 6.19 30.05 3.30
C ASP A 408 5.48 29.04 4.18
N ASP A 409 5.55 29.16 5.51
CA ASP A 409 4.85 28.28 6.48
C ASP A 409 3.30 28.37 6.37
N SER A 410 2.79 29.01 5.33
CA SER A 410 1.39 29.09 4.94
C SER A 410 0.86 27.74 4.41
N GLU A 411 -0.41 27.65 4.10
CA GLU A 411 -1.18 26.46 3.67
C GLU A 411 -0.48 25.51 2.67
N GLU A 412 0.50 26.00 1.89
CA GLU A 412 1.35 25.20 1.01
C GLU A 412 2.27 24.19 1.76
N GLY A 413 2.47 24.37 3.08
CA GLY A 413 3.21 23.43 3.94
C GLY A 413 2.52 22.09 4.17
N LYS A 414 1.25 21.96 3.81
CA LYS A 414 0.44 20.73 3.90
C LYS A 414 0.51 19.86 2.64
N ALA A 415 1.51 20.06 1.78
CA ALA A 415 1.69 19.26 0.58
C ALA A 415 1.74 17.77 0.93
N GLN A 416 0.70 17.03 0.55
CA GLN A 416 0.61 15.58 0.71
C GLN A 416 1.03 14.89 -0.58
N VAL A 417 1.78 13.81 -0.50
CA VAL A 417 2.15 13.00 -1.67
C VAL A 417 1.06 12.02 -2.09
N ARG A 418 0.03 11.85 -1.29
CA ARG A 418 -1.10 10.95 -1.52
C ARG A 418 -2.40 11.74 -1.58
N ASP A 419 -3.18 11.43 -2.60
CA ASP A 419 -4.55 11.95 -2.77
C ASP A 419 -5.49 11.05 -1.94
N GLY A 420 -5.51 11.25 -0.63
CA GLY A 420 -6.33 10.47 0.28
C GLY A 420 -6.90 11.34 1.39
N GLU A 421 -7.97 10.87 2.00
CA GLU A 421 -8.50 11.50 3.22
C GLU A 421 -7.41 11.58 4.29
N ASP A 422 -7.38 12.67 5.03
CA ASP A 422 -6.48 12.85 6.16
C ASP A 422 -6.58 11.64 7.09
N SER A 423 -5.43 11.08 7.45
CA SER A 423 -5.38 9.96 8.38
C SER A 423 -4.80 10.44 9.70
N LEU A 424 -5.53 10.21 10.76
CA LEU A 424 -5.08 10.51 12.11
C LEU A 424 -4.45 9.27 12.74
N GLU A 425 -3.20 9.40 13.16
CA GLU A 425 -2.47 8.36 13.88
C GLU A 425 -2.41 8.72 15.36
N VAL A 426 -2.76 7.77 16.22
CA VAL A 426 -2.75 7.92 17.67
C VAL A 426 -1.92 6.82 18.30
N ILE A 427 -1.25 7.15 19.40
CA ILE A 427 -0.56 6.18 20.25
C ILE A 427 -1.57 5.70 21.30
N LEU A 428 -1.88 4.41 21.30
CA LEU A 428 -2.74 3.79 22.29
C LEU A 428 -1.98 3.61 23.59
N LEU A 429 -2.61 3.99 24.71
CA LEU A 429 -2.11 3.79 26.07
C LEU A 429 -3.15 3.02 26.87
N GLU A 430 -2.74 2.36 27.92
CA GLU A 430 -3.65 1.73 28.87
C GLU A 430 -3.80 2.63 30.09
N ARG A 431 -5.05 2.92 30.47
CA ARG A 431 -5.41 3.65 31.67
C ARG A 431 -5.80 2.65 32.74
N ARG A 432 -5.09 2.68 33.87
CA ARG A 432 -5.35 1.83 35.03
C ARG A 432 -5.64 2.69 36.26
N TYR A 433 -6.39 2.13 37.18
CA TYR A 433 -6.64 2.74 38.49
C TYR A 433 -6.06 1.84 39.56
N THR A 434 -4.98 2.28 40.22
CA THR A 434 -4.29 1.55 41.28
C THR A 434 -4.41 2.33 42.58
N GLY A 435 -5.09 1.77 43.57
CA GLY A 435 -5.27 2.46 44.89
C GLY A 435 -6.04 3.79 44.79
N GLY A 436 -6.89 3.98 43.79
CA GLY A 436 -7.64 5.22 43.55
C GLY A 436 -6.86 6.29 42.77
N GLN A 437 -5.63 6.02 42.38
CA GLN A 437 -4.85 6.90 41.51
C GLN A 437 -4.87 6.40 40.04
N GLU A 438 -5.00 7.34 39.13
CA GLU A 438 -4.91 7.05 37.70
C GLU A 438 -3.45 6.90 37.29
N GLU A 439 -3.16 5.80 36.59
CA GLU A 439 -1.85 5.50 36.01
C GLU A 439 -2.01 5.28 34.51
N LEU A 440 -1.12 5.88 33.72
CA LEU A 440 -0.98 5.58 32.30
C LEU A 440 0.13 4.53 32.11
N CYS A 441 -0.19 3.51 31.33
CA CYS A 441 0.71 2.41 31.05
C CYS A 441 0.88 2.18 29.53
N THR A 442 2.00 1.63 29.13
CA THR A 442 2.16 1.09 27.76
C THR A 442 1.25 -0.12 27.58
N LEU A 443 0.74 -0.34 26.37
CA LEU A 443 0.04 -1.59 26.07
C LEU A 443 0.99 -2.79 26.23
N SER A 444 0.45 -3.90 26.71
CA SER A 444 1.12 -5.19 26.63
C SER A 444 1.25 -5.54 25.15
N SER A 445 2.46 -5.81 24.65
CA SER A 445 2.63 -6.07 23.23
C SER A 445 2.60 -7.57 22.93
N ALA A 446 2.06 -7.92 21.75
CA ALA A 446 2.10 -9.30 21.23
C ALA A 446 3.54 -9.83 21.02
N LEU A 447 4.55 -8.96 21.05
CA LEU A 447 5.97 -9.31 21.02
C LEU A 447 6.57 -9.63 22.41
N GLY A 448 5.72 -9.70 23.45
CA GLY A 448 6.11 -10.12 24.79
C GLY A 448 6.65 -9.00 25.69
N ALA A 449 6.52 -7.74 25.32
CA ALA A 449 6.80 -6.62 26.24
C ALA A 449 5.68 -6.52 27.29
N SER A 450 6.05 -6.54 28.56
CA SER A 450 5.13 -6.27 29.66
C SER A 450 4.74 -4.80 29.69
N SER A 451 3.52 -4.51 30.14
CA SER A 451 3.05 -3.15 30.40
C SER A 451 3.94 -2.43 31.42
N SER A 452 4.27 -1.18 31.17
CA SER A 452 5.09 -0.35 32.05
C SER A 452 4.37 0.97 32.33
N ILE A 453 4.46 1.45 33.57
CA ILE A 453 3.91 2.76 33.97
C ILE A 453 4.69 3.86 33.22
N ILE A 454 3.96 4.83 32.69
CA ILE A 454 4.50 5.97 31.96
C ILE A 454 4.50 7.19 32.88
N PRO A 455 5.66 7.79 33.18
CA PRO A 455 5.71 9.03 33.95
C PRO A 455 5.11 10.19 33.14
N VAL A 456 4.23 10.98 33.76
CA VAL A 456 3.57 12.13 33.13
C VAL A 456 4.27 13.46 33.43
N ASP A 457 5.09 13.49 34.45
CA ASP A 457 5.81 14.66 34.98
C ASP A 457 7.22 14.86 34.40
N ARG A 458 7.74 13.87 33.72
CA ARG A 458 9.08 13.87 33.10
C ARG A 458 9.09 13.11 31.79
N ILE A 459 10.20 13.24 31.06
CA ILE A 459 10.41 12.45 29.83
C ILE A 459 10.53 10.98 30.21
N PRO A 460 9.72 10.08 29.61
CA PRO A 460 9.84 8.64 29.86
C PRO A 460 11.17 8.07 29.37
N ASP A 461 11.60 6.97 29.97
CA ASP A 461 12.79 6.26 29.55
C ASP A 461 12.68 5.80 28.08
N ARG A 462 13.83 5.70 27.38
CA ARG A 462 13.88 5.35 25.95
C ARG A 462 13.15 4.04 25.61
N SER A 463 13.17 3.05 26.49
CA SER A 463 12.44 1.79 26.34
C SER A 463 10.93 2.00 26.37
N VAL A 464 10.43 2.85 27.27
CA VAL A 464 9.01 3.22 27.39
C VAL A 464 8.57 4.03 26.17
N VAL A 465 9.34 5.04 25.76
CA VAL A 465 9.07 5.82 24.54
C VAL A 465 8.98 4.91 23.31
N ARG A 466 9.87 3.92 23.19
CA ARG A 466 9.83 2.93 22.10
C ARG A 466 8.56 2.06 22.18
N ALA A 467 8.17 1.61 23.36
CA ALA A 467 6.94 0.83 23.55
C ALA A 467 5.70 1.65 23.18
N MET A 468 5.66 2.94 23.58
CA MET A 468 4.59 3.86 23.19
C MET A 468 4.53 4.00 21.65
N ALA A 469 5.64 4.25 20.97
CA ALA A 469 5.68 4.37 19.52
C ALA A 469 5.25 3.07 18.80
N MET A 470 5.51 1.90 19.39
CA MET A 470 5.05 0.61 18.85
C MET A 470 3.54 0.37 19.02
N SER A 471 2.88 1.17 19.85
CA SER A 471 1.42 1.14 20.06
C SER A 471 0.66 2.13 19.17
N GLU A 472 1.32 2.69 18.16
CA GLU A 472 0.70 3.61 17.19
C GLU A 472 -0.29 2.85 16.29
N VAL A 473 -1.46 3.46 16.06
CA VAL A 473 -2.53 2.94 15.21
C VAL A 473 -3.18 4.08 14.43
N ARG A 474 -3.67 3.77 13.22
CA ARG A 474 -4.45 4.70 12.41
C ARG A 474 -5.93 4.62 12.76
N LEU A 475 -6.53 5.76 13.10
CA LEU A 475 -7.96 5.85 13.34
C LEU A 475 -8.78 5.60 12.06
N PRO A 476 -10.01 5.06 12.18
CA PRO A 476 -10.94 4.92 11.07
C PRO A 476 -11.28 6.26 10.39
N PRO A 477 -11.55 6.30 9.06
CA PRO A 477 -11.88 7.52 8.32
C PRO A 477 -13.06 8.31 8.88
N ARG A 478 -13.98 7.67 9.60
CA ARG A 478 -15.10 8.36 10.27
C ARG A 478 -14.65 9.42 11.27
N PHE A 479 -13.43 9.31 11.81
CA PHE A 479 -12.85 10.28 12.75
C PHE A 479 -12.07 11.41 12.06
N THR A 480 -11.80 11.27 10.77
CA THR A 480 -10.95 12.21 10.01
C THR A 480 -11.74 12.97 8.94
N ASN A 481 -13.06 12.79 8.86
CA ASN A 481 -13.89 13.60 7.98
C ASN A 481 -13.95 15.05 8.46
N SER A 482 -14.18 15.98 7.55
CA SER A 482 -14.15 17.43 7.81
C SER A 482 -15.11 17.91 8.90
N SER A 483 -16.14 17.13 9.24
CA SER A 483 -17.10 17.46 10.29
C SER A 483 -16.72 16.96 11.68
N MET A 484 -15.76 16.05 11.77
CA MET A 484 -15.39 15.37 13.03
C MET A 484 -13.96 15.65 13.46
N ILE A 485 -13.06 15.95 12.51
CA ILE A 485 -11.61 15.98 12.75
C ILE A 485 -11.21 16.99 13.83
N ASP A 486 -11.77 18.21 13.79
CA ASP A 486 -11.45 19.25 14.77
C ASP A 486 -11.86 18.82 16.17
N ARG A 487 -13.07 18.28 16.33
CA ARG A 487 -13.56 17.76 17.59
C ARG A 487 -12.70 16.59 18.11
N VAL A 488 -12.29 15.70 17.22
CA VAL A 488 -11.43 14.56 17.58
C VAL A 488 -10.07 15.05 18.05
N LEU A 489 -9.49 16.05 17.40
CA LEU A 489 -8.22 16.65 17.79
C LEU A 489 -8.32 17.32 19.14
N ASP A 490 -9.36 18.17 19.37
CA ASP A 490 -9.59 18.84 20.64
C ASP A 490 -9.74 17.83 21.79
N GLU A 491 -10.57 16.77 21.62
CA GLU A 491 -10.75 15.73 22.64
C GLU A 491 -9.45 14.95 22.94
N LEU A 492 -8.62 14.67 21.94
CA LEU A 492 -7.33 13.98 22.13
C LEU A 492 -6.32 14.88 22.85
N GLU A 493 -6.26 16.16 22.50
CA GLU A 493 -5.37 17.13 23.12
C GLU A 493 -5.79 17.44 24.57
N GLU A 494 -7.08 17.59 24.84
CA GLU A 494 -7.60 17.81 26.20
C GLU A 494 -7.40 16.57 27.10
N SER A 495 -7.56 15.37 26.54
CA SER A 495 -7.55 14.13 27.34
C SER A 495 -6.16 13.65 27.72
N CYS A 496 -5.12 13.95 26.91
CA CYS A 496 -3.80 13.37 27.10
C CYS A 496 -2.66 14.25 26.57
N PHE A 497 -2.56 15.49 27.07
CA PHE A 497 -1.45 16.39 26.78
C PHE A 497 -0.54 16.55 27.98
N PHE A 498 0.72 16.13 27.86
CA PHE A 498 1.74 16.29 28.89
C PHE A 498 2.90 17.14 28.38
N ALA A 499 3.12 18.28 28.99
CA ALA A 499 4.18 19.24 28.61
C ALA A 499 5.58 18.58 28.63
N ALA A 500 5.83 17.68 29.58
CA ALA A 500 7.09 16.95 29.68
C ALA A 500 7.36 16.07 28.44
N TRP A 501 6.32 15.47 27.84
CA TRP A 501 6.48 14.63 26.65
C TRP A 501 6.78 15.45 25.40
N GLN A 502 6.38 16.72 25.35
CA GLN A 502 6.70 17.61 24.22
C GLN A 502 8.19 17.96 24.14
N ALA A 503 8.93 17.77 25.22
CA ALA A 503 10.39 17.89 25.21
C ALA A 503 11.09 16.66 24.58
N CYS A 504 10.40 15.52 24.46
CA CYS A 504 10.90 14.30 23.79
C CYS A 504 10.68 14.40 22.27
N PRO A 505 11.73 14.33 21.44
CA PRO A 505 11.60 14.43 19.98
C PRO A 505 10.68 13.37 19.35
N ASP A 506 10.60 12.17 19.95
CA ASP A 506 9.82 11.05 19.43
C ASP A 506 8.33 11.12 19.83
N LEU A 507 7.99 11.89 20.87
CA LEU A 507 6.63 12.09 21.37
C LEU A 507 6.04 13.45 21.02
N ARG A 508 6.87 14.41 20.64
CA ARG A 508 6.45 15.78 20.31
C ARG A 508 5.42 15.81 19.19
N GLY A 509 4.27 16.44 19.46
CA GLY A 509 3.18 16.56 18.48
C GLY A 509 2.48 15.25 18.15
N ARG A 510 2.68 14.20 18.96
CA ARG A 510 1.92 12.96 18.85
C ARG A 510 0.63 13.07 19.65
N LEU A 511 -0.39 12.40 19.16
CA LEU A 511 -1.69 12.27 19.80
C LEU A 511 -1.76 10.94 20.55
N PHE A 512 -2.40 10.95 21.71
CA PHE A 512 -2.49 9.80 22.59
C PHE A 512 -3.96 9.48 22.86
N LEU A 513 -4.29 8.19 22.85
CA LEU A 513 -5.64 7.71 23.19
C LEU A 513 -5.55 6.69 24.34
N PRO A 514 -5.85 7.11 25.57
CA PRO A 514 -5.90 6.20 26.71
C PRO A 514 -7.14 5.31 26.64
N LEU A 515 -6.94 4.00 26.78
CA LEU A 515 -7.97 2.98 26.81
C LEU A 515 -8.18 2.51 28.26
N THR A 516 -9.41 2.36 28.69
CA THR A 516 -9.79 1.67 29.93
C THR A 516 -10.42 0.34 29.55
N ASP A 517 -9.85 -0.77 29.99
CA ASP A 517 -10.28 -2.14 29.62
C ASP A 517 -10.42 -2.32 28.08
N GLY A 518 -9.44 -1.80 27.33
CA GLY A 518 -9.42 -1.88 25.86
C GLY A 518 -10.37 -0.92 25.14
N ARG A 519 -11.04 0.01 25.86
CA ARG A 519 -12.07 0.91 25.29
C ARG A 519 -11.78 2.37 25.59
N ALA A 520 -12.14 3.23 24.64
CA ALA A 520 -12.18 4.68 24.84
C ALA A 520 -13.42 5.28 24.17
N GLN A 521 -13.85 6.43 24.67
CA GLN A 521 -14.82 7.28 23.96
C GLN A 521 -14.04 8.35 23.19
N LEU A 522 -14.38 8.55 21.94
CA LEU A 522 -13.77 9.56 21.08
C LEU A 522 -14.86 10.16 20.17
N ALA A 523 -15.09 11.46 20.30
CA ALA A 523 -16.14 12.19 19.59
C ALA A 523 -17.54 11.53 19.71
N GLY A 524 -17.84 10.95 20.90
CA GLY A 524 -19.09 10.26 21.17
C GLY A 524 -19.21 8.86 20.59
N VAL A 525 -18.12 8.30 20.06
CA VAL A 525 -18.06 6.94 19.49
C VAL A 525 -17.13 6.08 20.33
N THR A 526 -17.56 4.86 20.65
CA THR A 526 -16.69 3.89 21.33
C THR A 526 -15.64 3.36 20.37
N VAL A 527 -14.38 3.46 20.76
CA VAL A 527 -13.22 2.83 20.14
C VAL A 527 -12.83 1.64 20.99
N GLU A 528 -12.73 0.48 20.37
CA GLU A 528 -12.29 -0.78 21.02
C GLU A 528 -11.01 -1.28 20.34
N TYR A 529 -10.11 -1.82 21.17
CA TYR A 529 -8.85 -2.39 20.70
C TYR A 529 -8.55 -3.75 21.34
#